data_31cb3e93430c63bae9ab2aa206072bf4
#
_entry.id   31cb3e93430c63bae9ab2aa206072bf4
#
_cell.length_a   1.000
_cell.length_b   1.000
_cell.length_c   1.000
_cell.angle_alpha   90.00
_cell.angle_beta   90.00
_cell.angle_gamma   90.00
#
_symmetry.space_group_name_H-M   'P 1'
#
loop_
_entity.id
_entity.type
_entity.pdbx_description
1 polymer ?
#
loop_
_entity_poly.entity_id
_entity_poly.type
_entity_poly.pdbx_seq_one_letter_code
_entity_poly.pdbx_strand_id
1 'polypeptide(L)'
;SIDRDLICAIMVGVLSGIVTLAMFFLSGYMITQSALGAPLYALMILVVSVKLFGFLRAITRYIERLLSHKTTFTMLRNVRVQFLKMLYPVVPDIYRRFNSSDLITKMISRVEALQNIYLRVYYPPIVIGLTAIVSVITMLFLSPLHALVITLSMLLTLWIVPWLSAKKARKLKQQVTQTQKTFLKRYYDYKAVSYTHLRAHET
;
A
#
# COMPACT_ATOMS: atom_id res chain seq x y z
N SER A 1 21.24 -1.39 -9.17
CA SER A 1 20.60 -0.10 -9.35
C SER A 1 19.13 -0.16 -8.95
N ILE A 2 18.64 0.92 -8.36
CA ILE A 2 17.26 1.05 -7.85
C ILE A 2 16.24 0.85 -8.97
N ASP A 3 16.50 1.42 -10.14
CA ASP A 3 15.59 1.36 -11.29
C ASP A 3 15.36 -0.07 -11.75
N ARG A 4 16.41 -0.87 -11.78
CA ARG A 4 16.32 -2.28 -12.16
C ARG A 4 15.50 -3.09 -11.15
N ASP A 5 15.75 -2.92 -9.87
CA ASP A 5 15.02 -3.63 -8.82
C ASP A 5 13.55 -3.20 -8.78
N LEU A 6 13.27 -1.93 -8.98
CA LEU A 6 11.92 -1.39 -9.05
C LEU A 6 11.15 -1.97 -10.25
N ILE A 7 11.76 -2.00 -11.42
CA ILE A 7 11.16 -2.57 -12.63
C ILE A 7 10.88 -4.05 -12.44
N CYS A 8 11.82 -4.81 -11.86
CA CYS A 8 11.61 -6.22 -11.55
C CYS A 8 10.46 -6.43 -10.56
N ALA A 9 10.36 -5.62 -9.52
CA ALA A 9 9.26 -5.69 -8.55
C ALA A 9 7.90 -5.42 -9.22
N ILE A 10 7.82 -4.42 -10.07
CA ILE A 10 6.60 -4.09 -10.82
C ILE A 10 6.22 -5.21 -11.77
N MET A 11 7.18 -5.76 -12.51
CA MET A 11 6.93 -6.87 -13.44
C MET A 11 6.42 -8.11 -12.72
N VAL A 12 7.04 -8.48 -11.60
CA VAL A 12 6.59 -9.62 -10.79
C VAL A 12 5.21 -9.35 -10.18
N GLY A 13 4.94 -8.12 -9.75
CA GLY A 13 3.64 -7.71 -9.26
C GLY A 13 2.54 -7.85 -10.31
N VAL A 14 2.79 -7.42 -11.53
CA VAL A 14 1.89 -7.58 -12.67
C VAL A 14 1.68 -9.05 -13.00
N LEU A 15 2.75 -9.85 -13.02
CA LEU A 15 2.67 -11.29 -13.21
C LEU A 15 1.81 -11.96 -12.14
N SER A 16 1.97 -11.60 -10.88
CA SER A 16 1.14 -12.09 -9.77
C SER A 16 -0.34 -11.72 -9.97
N GLY A 17 -0.61 -10.51 -10.41
CA GLY A 17 -1.97 -10.05 -10.74
C GLY A 17 -2.59 -10.86 -11.88
N ILE A 18 -1.85 -11.12 -12.94
CA ILE A 18 -2.29 -11.92 -14.08
C ILE A 18 -2.57 -13.37 -13.66
N VAL A 19 -1.68 -13.97 -12.86
CA VAL A 19 -1.85 -15.32 -12.31
C VAL A 19 -3.11 -15.40 -11.46
N THR A 20 -3.37 -14.39 -10.64
CA THR A 20 -4.59 -14.31 -9.82
C THR A 20 -5.85 -14.26 -10.69
N LEU A 21 -5.86 -13.43 -11.71
CA LEU A 21 -6.98 -13.32 -12.66
C LEU A 21 -7.19 -14.63 -13.42
N ALA A 22 -6.12 -15.28 -13.85
CA ALA A 22 -6.17 -16.58 -14.52
C ALA A 22 -6.75 -17.66 -13.59
N MET A 23 -6.37 -17.63 -12.31
CA MET A 23 -6.92 -18.55 -11.30
C MET A 23 -8.42 -18.37 -11.14
N PHE A 24 -8.90 -17.14 -11.03
CA PHE A 24 -10.33 -16.84 -10.94
C PHE A 24 -11.07 -17.22 -12.22
N PHE A 25 -10.49 -16.93 -13.38
CA PHE A 25 -11.06 -17.32 -14.67
C PHE A 25 -11.22 -18.85 -14.77
N LEU A 26 -10.18 -19.61 -14.44
CA LEU A 26 -10.22 -21.07 -14.45
C LEU A 26 -11.24 -21.62 -13.46
N SER A 27 -11.36 -20.99 -12.29
CA SER A 27 -12.38 -21.37 -11.29
C SER A 27 -13.78 -21.18 -11.84
N GLY A 28 -14.07 -20.03 -12.45
CA GLY A 28 -15.36 -19.77 -13.10
C GLY A 28 -15.63 -20.71 -14.28
N TYR A 29 -14.63 -20.97 -15.10
CA TYR A 29 -14.72 -21.91 -16.21
C TYR A 29 -15.00 -23.33 -15.72
N MET A 30 -14.36 -23.78 -14.65
CA MET A 30 -14.59 -25.07 -14.03
C MET A 30 -16.03 -25.20 -13.52
N ILE A 31 -16.56 -24.18 -12.86
CA ILE A 31 -17.96 -24.18 -12.39
C ILE A 31 -18.93 -24.28 -13.57
N THR A 32 -18.70 -23.49 -14.61
CA THR A 32 -19.53 -23.49 -15.80
C THR A 32 -19.50 -24.84 -16.49
N GLN A 33 -18.35 -25.45 -16.70
CA GLN A 33 -18.21 -26.76 -17.31
C GLN A 33 -18.83 -27.87 -16.46
N SER A 34 -18.74 -27.78 -15.15
CA SER A 34 -19.40 -28.68 -14.22
C SER A 34 -20.95 -28.64 -14.40
N ALA A 35 -21.50 -27.42 -14.52
CA ALA A 35 -22.93 -27.22 -14.76
C ALA A 35 -23.38 -27.73 -16.12
N LEU A 36 -22.52 -27.67 -17.13
CA LEU A 36 -22.81 -28.19 -18.49
C LEU A 36 -22.58 -29.69 -18.64
N GLY A 37 -22.21 -30.40 -17.60
CA GLY A 37 -22.01 -31.83 -17.60
C GLY A 37 -20.73 -32.32 -18.24
N ALA A 38 -19.64 -31.55 -18.11
CA ALA A 38 -18.32 -31.93 -18.59
C ALA A 38 -17.84 -33.25 -17.98
N PRO A 39 -17.06 -34.07 -18.73
CA PRO A 39 -16.55 -35.32 -18.20
C PRO A 39 -15.61 -35.11 -17.00
N LEU A 40 -15.58 -36.08 -16.09
CA LEU A 40 -14.83 -36.00 -14.85
C LEU A 40 -13.32 -35.73 -15.06
N TYR A 41 -12.73 -36.34 -16.09
CA TYR A 41 -11.30 -36.11 -16.38
C TYR A 41 -10.99 -34.66 -16.73
N ALA A 42 -11.89 -33.99 -17.47
CA ALA A 42 -11.71 -32.56 -17.79
C ALA A 42 -11.82 -31.67 -16.54
N LEU A 43 -12.75 -31.99 -15.63
CA LEU A 43 -12.90 -31.31 -14.36
C LEU A 43 -11.68 -31.51 -13.45
N MET A 44 -11.10 -32.72 -13.45
CA MET A 44 -9.87 -33.00 -12.70
C MET A 44 -8.68 -32.19 -13.19
N ILE A 45 -8.52 -32.05 -14.52
CA ILE A 45 -7.48 -31.22 -15.13
C ILE A 45 -7.66 -29.76 -14.68
N LEU A 46 -8.89 -29.27 -14.70
CA LEU A 46 -9.19 -27.90 -14.27
C LEU A 46 -8.89 -27.68 -12.78
N VAL A 47 -9.24 -28.63 -11.91
CA VAL A 47 -8.93 -28.56 -10.48
C VAL A 47 -7.42 -28.50 -10.23
N VAL A 48 -6.65 -29.35 -10.91
CA VAL A 48 -5.19 -29.34 -10.81
C VAL A 48 -4.62 -28.03 -11.32
N SER A 49 -5.14 -27.50 -12.43
CA SER A 49 -4.73 -26.20 -12.98
C SER A 49 -4.98 -25.05 -12.00
N VAL A 50 -6.16 -25.02 -11.37
CA VAL A 50 -6.48 -23.99 -10.35
C VAL A 50 -5.51 -24.07 -9.17
N LYS A 51 -5.18 -25.27 -8.71
CA LYS A 51 -4.21 -25.48 -7.64
C LYS A 51 -2.80 -25.01 -8.03
N LEU A 52 -2.36 -25.33 -9.24
CA LEU A 52 -1.08 -24.86 -9.77
C LEU A 52 -1.02 -23.33 -9.83
N PHE A 53 -2.07 -22.67 -10.31
CA PHE A 53 -2.12 -21.21 -10.32
C PHE A 53 -2.17 -20.62 -8.91
N GLY A 54 -2.78 -21.29 -7.96
CA GLY A 54 -2.71 -20.91 -6.55
C GLY A 54 -1.29 -20.93 -5.99
N PHE A 55 -0.52 -21.97 -6.31
CA PHE A 55 0.90 -22.05 -5.98
C PHE A 55 1.72 -20.95 -6.65
N LEU A 56 1.53 -20.75 -7.94
CA LEU A 56 2.20 -19.68 -8.68
C LEU A 56 1.89 -18.31 -8.11
N ARG A 57 0.64 -18.07 -7.72
CA ARG A 57 0.24 -16.83 -7.04
C ARG A 57 1.03 -16.64 -5.74
N ALA A 58 1.11 -17.66 -4.91
CA ALA A 58 1.84 -17.58 -3.65
C ALA A 58 3.33 -17.29 -3.87
N ILE A 59 3.96 -17.98 -4.82
CA ILE A 59 5.37 -17.81 -5.16
C ILE A 59 5.62 -16.40 -5.73
N THR A 60 4.82 -15.95 -6.68
CA THR A 60 4.98 -14.63 -7.30
C THR A 60 4.72 -13.50 -6.30
N ARG A 61 3.76 -13.67 -5.41
CA ARG A 61 3.50 -12.74 -4.30
C ARG A 61 4.69 -12.63 -3.36
N TYR A 62 5.28 -13.74 -3.02
CA TYR A 62 6.46 -13.77 -2.15
C TYR A 62 7.65 -13.07 -2.81
N ILE A 63 7.94 -13.39 -4.06
CA ILE A 63 9.03 -12.77 -4.82
C ILE A 63 8.80 -11.26 -4.97
N GLU A 64 7.58 -10.85 -5.31
CA GLU A 64 7.20 -9.44 -5.38
C GLU A 64 7.47 -8.71 -4.06
N ARG A 65 7.07 -9.30 -2.95
CA ARG A 65 7.26 -8.73 -1.62
C ARG A 65 8.73 -8.58 -1.28
N LEU A 66 9.55 -9.59 -1.59
CA LEU A 66 11.01 -9.53 -1.40
C LEU A 66 11.64 -8.42 -2.24
N LEU A 67 11.30 -8.33 -3.53
CA LEU A 67 11.83 -7.32 -4.44
C LEU A 67 11.38 -5.92 -4.04
N SER A 68 10.14 -5.76 -3.65
CA SER A 68 9.60 -4.48 -3.17
C SER A 68 10.32 -4.01 -1.91
N HIS A 69 10.53 -4.87 -0.94
CA HIS A 69 11.30 -4.56 0.26
C HIS A 69 12.76 -4.23 -0.05
N LYS A 70 13.40 -5.02 -0.91
CA LYS A 70 14.78 -4.76 -1.35
C LYS A 70 14.91 -3.38 -1.99
N THR A 71 13.99 -3.03 -2.89
CA THR A 71 13.97 -1.72 -3.55
C THR A 71 13.79 -0.59 -2.53
N THR A 72 12.87 -0.77 -1.58
CA THR A 72 12.62 0.20 -0.52
C THR A 72 13.85 0.38 0.35
N PHE A 73 14.49 -0.68 0.80
CA PHE A 73 15.71 -0.59 1.60
C PHE A 73 16.85 0.10 0.85
N THR A 74 17.04 -0.20 -0.43
CA THR A 74 18.05 0.45 -1.26
C THR A 74 17.76 1.94 -1.42
N MET A 75 16.51 2.31 -1.66
CA MET A 75 16.09 3.71 -1.76
C MET A 75 16.33 4.46 -0.46
N LEU A 76 15.96 3.88 0.68
CA LEU A 76 16.19 4.45 2.00
C LEU A 76 17.68 4.63 2.30
N ARG A 77 18.49 3.63 1.97
CA ARG A 77 19.95 3.70 2.09
C ARG A 77 20.50 4.88 1.29
N ASN A 78 20.07 5.05 0.05
CA ASN A 78 20.54 6.15 -0.80
C ASN A 78 20.13 7.52 -0.25
N VAL A 79 18.89 7.64 0.23
CA VAL A 79 18.42 8.88 0.88
C VAL A 79 19.25 9.20 2.12
N ARG A 80 19.53 8.21 2.95
CA ARG A 80 20.37 8.38 4.14
C ARG A 80 21.80 8.83 3.78
N VAL A 81 22.40 8.21 2.77
CA VAL A 81 23.74 8.55 2.30
C VAL A 81 23.78 9.98 1.76
N GLN A 82 22.80 10.37 0.95
CA GLN A 82 22.69 11.75 0.44
C GLN A 82 22.49 12.75 1.55
N PHE A 83 21.67 12.44 2.54
CA PHE A 83 21.45 13.29 3.70
C PHE A 83 22.72 13.48 4.52
N LEU A 84 23.47 12.41 4.76
CA LEU A 84 24.77 12.47 5.44
C LEU A 84 25.80 13.31 4.67
N LYS A 85 25.83 13.17 3.34
CA LYS A 85 26.70 13.99 2.48
C LYS A 85 26.34 15.47 2.54
N MET A 86 25.07 15.81 2.64
CA MET A 86 24.61 17.18 2.80
C MET A 86 24.93 17.74 4.18
N LEU A 87 24.86 16.92 5.22
CA LEU A 87 25.14 17.33 6.59
C LEU A 87 26.63 17.47 6.90
N TYR A 88 27.49 16.69 6.24
CA TYR A 88 28.92 16.63 6.56
C TYR A 88 29.63 18.00 6.52
N PRO A 89 29.39 18.87 5.51
CA PRO A 89 30.03 20.20 5.50
C PRO A 89 29.47 21.18 6.55
N VAL A 90 28.28 20.92 7.09
CA VAL A 90 27.51 21.81 7.98
C VAL A 90 27.48 21.31 9.44
N VAL A 91 28.08 20.14 9.71
CA VAL A 91 28.06 19.48 11.03
C VAL A 91 28.51 20.41 12.19
N PRO A 92 29.56 21.24 12.07
CA PRO A 92 29.94 22.11 13.18
C PRO A 92 28.87 23.12 13.57
N ASP A 93 28.14 23.68 12.58
CA ASP A 93 27.08 24.68 12.83
C ASP A 93 25.78 24.04 13.33
N ILE A 94 25.42 22.87 12.79
CA ILE A 94 24.23 22.13 13.23
C ILE A 94 24.42 21.61 14.66
N TYR A 95 25.62 21.18 15.03
CA TYR A 95 25.93 20.69 16.38
C TYR A 95 25.76 21.78 17.44
N ARG A 96 26.00 23.05 17.08
CA ARG A 96 25.79 24.20 17.95
C ARG A 96 24.33 24.62 18.08
N ARG A 97 23.52 24.42 17.03
CA ARG A 97 22.12 24.88 16.94
C ARG A 97 21.08 23.84 17.37
N PHE A 98 21.37 22.56 17.15
CA PHE A 98 20.43 21.47 17.39
C PHE A 98 21.09 20.36 18.18
N ASN A 99 20.32 19.75 19.08
CA ASN A 99 20.74 18.55 19.77
C ASN A 99 20.81 17.39 18.77
N SER A 100 21.92 16.63 18.77
CA SER A 100 22.16 15.53 17.84
C SER A 100 21.09 14.46 17.88
N SER A 101 20.50 14.19 19.06
CA SER A 101 19.42 13.23 19.23
C SER A 101 18.13 13.63 18.52
N ASP A 102 17.76 14.92 18.55
CA ASP A 102 16.58 15.43 17.85
C ASP A 102 16.73 15.34 16.34
N LEU A 103 17.92 15.65 15.83
CA LEU A 103 18.22 15.58 14.41
C LEU A 103 18.11 14.14 13.89
N ILE A 104 18.68 13.18 14.61
CA ILE A 104 18.63 11.76 14.28
C ILE A 104 17.18 11.25 14.31
N THR A 105 16.42 11.60 15.34
CA THR A 105 15.01 11.20 15.47
C THR A 105 14.17 11.76 14.33
N LYS A 106 14.33 13.02 13.97
CA LYS A 106 13.65 13.64 12.83
C LYS A 106 14.03 12.98 11.51
N MET A 107 15.30 12.64 11.32
CA MET A 107 15.77 11.96 10.11
C MET A 107 15.14 10.58 9.98
N ILE A 108 15.14 9.77 11.03
CA ILE A 108 14.54 8.43 11.06
C ILE A 108 13.05 8.52 10.76
N SER A 109 12.34 9.45 11.41
CA SER A 109 10.92 9.67 11.24
C SER A 109 10.55 10.04 9.79
N ARG A 110 11.33 10.93 9.16
CA ARG A 110 11.10 11.32 7.74
C ARG A 110 11.41 10.19 6.77
N VAL A 111 12.43 9.40 7.03
CA VAL A 111 12.79 8.23 6.21
C VAL A 111 11.68 7.17 6.29
N GLU A 112 11.14 6.90 7.49
CA GLU A 112 10.00 6.00 7.66
C GLU A 112 8.74 6.51 6.96
N ALA A 113 8.47 7.81 7.02
CA ALA A 113 7.36 8.43 6.31
C ALA A 113 7.48 8.26 4.79
N LEU A 114 8.67 8.46 4.22
CA LEU A 114 8.94 8.22 2.80
C LEU A 114 8.72 6.75 2.41
N GLN A 115 9.17 5.82 3.25
CA GLN A 115 8.95 4.39 3.05
C GLN A 115 7.45 4.06 3.01
N ASN A 116 6.67 4.57 3.94
CA ASN A 116 5.24 4.35 4.00
C ASN A 116 4.52 4.94 2.77
N ILE A 117 4.90 6.14 2.33
CA ILE A 117 4.35 6.77 1.14
C ILE A 117 4.66 5.92 -0.09
N TYR A 118 5.91 5.48 -0.27
CA TYR A 118 6.32 4.68 -1.40
C TYR A 118 5.56 3.35 -1.47
N LEU A 119 5.54 2.56 -0.37
CA LEU A 119 4.93 1.24 -0.35
C LEU A 119 3.40 1.24 -0.40
N ARG A 120 2.77 2.26 0.16
CA ARG A 120 1.31 2.29 0.32
C ARG A 120 0.58 3.15 -0.69
N VAL A 121 1.22 4.21 -1.18
CA VAL A 121 0.57 5.21 -2.02
C VAL A 121 0.95 5.09 -3.47
N TYR A 122 2.22 4.89 -3.79
CA TYR A 122 2.70 4.87 -5.17
C TYR A 122 2.77 3.49 -5.81
N TYR A 123 3.28 2.51 -5.08
CA TYR A 123 3.54 1.18 -5.63
C TYR A 123 2.25 0.41 -5.98
N PRO A 124 1.25 0.26 -5.08
CA PRO A 124 0.06 -0.51 -5.37
C PRO A 124 -0.76 0.02 -6.56
N PRO A 125 -1.01 1.34 -6.72
CA PRO A 125 -1.73 1.85 -7.88
C PRO A 125 -1.05 1.56 -9.21
N ILE A 126 0.27 1.61 -9.26
CA ILE A 126 1.05 1.32 -10.48
C ILE A 126 0.87 -0.14 -10.88
N VAL A 127 1.01 -1.08 -9.95
CA VAL A 127 0.85 -2.51 -10.20
C VAL A 127 -0.58 -2.83 -10.63
N ILE A 128 -1.57 -2.30 -9.92
CA ILE A 128 -2.99 -2.49 -10.24
C ILE A 128 -3.30 -1.91 -11.62
N GLY A 129 -2.83 -0.72 -11.92
CA GLY A 129 -3.04 -0.06 -13.22
C GLY A 129 -2.45 -0.86 -14.38
N LEU A 130 -1.22 -1.34 -14.23
CA LEU A 130 -0.58 -2.16 -15.26
C LEU A 130 -1.27 -3.51 -15.45
N THR A 131 -1.66 -4.16 -14.35
CA THR A 131 -2.43 -5.41 -14.40
C THR A 131 -3.77 -5.19 -15.10
N ALA A 132 -4.46 -4.10 -14.80
CA ALA A 132 -5.70 -3.71 -15.43
C ALA A 132 -5.54 -3.52 -16.94
N ILE A 133 -4.50 -2.80 -17.36
CA ILE A 133 -4.20 -2.55 -18.80
C ILE A 133 -3.95 -3.87 -19.52
N VAL A 134 -3.12 -4.75 -18.96
CA VAL A 134 -2.83 -6.05 -19.55
C VAL A 134 -4.08 -6.91 -19.64
N SER A 135 -4.92 -6.91 -18.61
CA SER A 135 -6.18 -7.67 -18.59
C SER A 135 -7.15 -7.18 -19.66
N VAL A 136 -7.30 -5.87 -19.81
CA VAL A 136 -8.16 -5.26 -20.84
C VAL A 136 -7.65 -5.61 -22.23
N ILE A 137 -6.35 -5.51 -22.49
CA ILE A 137 -5.76 -5.88 -23.78
C ILE A 137 -6.02 -7.36 -24.08
N THR A 138 -5.83 -8.25 -23.12
CA THR A 138 -6.06 -9.69 -23.28
C THR A 138 -7.53 -9.96 -23.60
N MET A 139 -8.45 -9.29 -22.91
CA MET A 139 -9.88 -9.45 -23.14
C MET A 139 -10.36 -8.88 -24.47
N LEU A 140 -9.70 -7.84 -25.01
CA LEU A 140 -10.00 -7.31 -26.33
C LEU A 140 -9.79 -8.36 -27.42
N PHE A 141 -8.76 -9.20 -27.28
CA PHE A 141 -8.52 -10.31 -28.22
C PHE A 141 -9.54 -11.44 -28.09
N LEU A 142 -10.08 -11.67 -26.88
CA LEU A 142 -11.04 -12.74 -26.62
C LEU A 142 -12.48 -12.32 -26.88
N SER A 143 -12.90 -11.17 -26.39
CA SER A 143 -14.26 -10.64 -26.55
C SER A 143 -14.29 -9.13 -26.33
N PRO A 144 -14.55 -8.31 -27.36
CA PRO A 144 -14.61 -6.86 -27.22
C PRO A 144 -15.67 -6.38 -26.23
N LEU A 145 -16.81 -7.06 -26.16
CA LEU A 145 -17.90 -6.69 -25.25
C LEU A 145 -17.50 -6.88 -23.77
N HIS A 146 -16.89 -7.99 -23.43
CA HIS A 146 -16.38 -8.24 -22.08
C HIS A 146 -15.26 -7.29 -21.70
N ALA A 147 -14.38 -6.93 -22.66
CA ALA A 147 -13.35 -5.93 -22.44
C ALA A 147 -13.94 -4.56 -22.10
N LEU A 148 -15.01 -4.15 -22.77
CA LEU A 148 -15.72 -2.91 -22.48
C LEU A 148 -16.28 -2.90 -21.06
N VAL A 149 -16.95 -3.96 -20.65
CA VAL A 149 -17.52 -4.10 -19.30
C VAL A 149 -16.45 -4.05 -18.23
N ILE A 150 -15.34 -4.78 -18.43
CA ILE A 150 -14.20 -4.79 -17.49
C ILE A 150 -13.56 -3.40 -17.40
N THR A 151 -13.35 -2.73 -18.53
CA THR A 151 -12.78 -1.37 -18.56
C THR A 151 -13.65 -0.38 -17.79
N LEU A 152 -14.95 -0.40 -18.01
CA LEU A 152 -15.90 0.45 -17.29
C LEU A 152 -15.90 0.14 -15.79
N SER A 153 -15.89 -1.13 -15.41
CA SER A 153 -15.84 -1.55 -13.99
C SER A 153 -14.57 -1.08 -13.32
N MET A 154 -13.42 -1.20 -13.98
CA MET A 154 -12.12 -0.76 -13.43
C MET A 154 -12.04 0.76 -13.30
N LEU A 155 -12.53 1.51 -14.28
CA LEU A 155 -12.58 2.98 -14.20
C LEU A 155 -13.47 3.45 -13.05
N LEU A 156 -14.63 2.83 -12.88
CA LEU A 156 -15.52 3.12 -11.76
C LEU A 156 -14.84 2.82 -10.42
N THR A 157 -14.20 1.66 -10.31
CA THR A 157 -13.48 1.26 -9.09
C THR A 157 -12.35 2.22 -8.77
N LEU A 158 -11.55 2.60 -9.76
CA LEU A 158 -10.45 3.56 -9.59
C LEU A 158 -10.93 4.95 -9.17
N TRP A 159 -12.16 5.30 -9.49
CA TRP A 159 -12.73 6.60 -9.14
C TRP A 159 -13.47 6.57 -7.79
N ILE A 160 -14.30 5.56 -7.59
CA ILE A 160 -15.15 5.43 -6.41
C ILE A 160 -14.34 5.09 -5.16
N VAL A 161 -13.40 4.14 -5.24
CA VAL A 161 -12.63 3.68 -4.07
C VAL A 161 -11.76 4.78 -3.47
N PRO A 162 -10.95 5.54 -4.24
CA PRO A 162 -10.20 6.66 -3.68
C PRO A 162 -11.11 7.76 -3.12
N TRP A 163 -12.23 8.02 -3.77
CA TRP A 163 -13.19 9.03 -3.30
C TRP A 163 -13.81 8.66 -1.95
N LEU A 164 -14.29 7.42 -1.82
CA LEU A 164 -14.82 6.91 -0.55
C LEU A 164 -13.75 6.84 0.54
N SER A 165 -12.55 6.40 0.19
CA SER A 165 -11.41 6.35 1.13
C SER A 165 -11.02 7.74 1.63
N ALA A 166 -10.98 8.73 0.73
CA ALA A 166 -10.68 10.11 1.09
C ALA A 166 -11.77 10.70 2.00
N LYS A 167 -13.05 10.44 1.68
CA LYS A 167 -14.19 10.88 2.51
C LYS A 167 -14.14 10.26 3.91
N LYS A 168 -13.87 8.97 3.99
CA LYS A 168 -13.74 8.24 5.27
C LYS A 168 -12.54 8.74 6.08
N ALA A 169 -11.41 8.98 5.43
CA ALA A 169 -10.21 9.52 6.06
C ALA A 169 -10.44 10.92 6.62
N ARG A 170 -11.13 11.80 5.90
CA ARG A 170 -11.52 13.13 6.39
C ARG A 170 -12.42 13.05 7.62
N LYS A 171 -13.41 12.16 7.58
CA LYS A 171 -14.33 11.95 8.71
C LYS A 171 -13.59 11.45 9.95
N LEU A 172 -12.69 10.48 9.80
CA LEU A 172 -11.85 9.97 10.88
C LEU A 172 -10.93 11.05 11.45
N LYS A 173 -10.32 11.85 10.58
CA LYS A 173 -9.45 12.97 10.99
C LYS A 173 -10.23 14.01 11.82
N GLN A 174 -11.44 14.35 11.42
CA GLN A 174 -12.31 15.24 12.19
C GLN A 174 -12.67 14.67 13.54
N GLN A 175 -13.03 13.39 13.63
CA GLN A 175 -13.34 12.72 14.89
C GLN A 175 -12.13 12.69 15.83
N VAL A 176 -10.95 12.38 15.32
CA VAL A 176 -9.71 12.39 16.10
C VAL A 176 -9.41 13.79 16.62
N THR A 177 -9.55 14.83 15.78
CA THR A 177 -9.33 16.22 16.17
C THR A 177 -10.30 16.65 17.26
N GLN A 178 -11.58 16.30 17.14
CA GLN A 178 -12.59 16.60 18.17
C GLN A 178 -12.28 15.89 19.49
N THR A 179 -11.90 14.63 19.42
CA THR A 179 -11.52 13.86 20.61
C THR A 179 -10.30 14.47 21.31
N GLN A 180 -9.30 14.88 20.56
CA GLN A 180 -8.12 15.57 21.10
C GLN A 180 -8.50 16.89 21.76
N LYS A 181 -9.33 17.70 21.11
CA LYS A 181 -9.83 18.97 21.68
C LYS A 181 -10.59 18.75 22.98
N THR A 182 -11.48 17.76 23.02
CA THR A 182 -12.24 17.40 24.22
C THR A 182 -11.33 16.93 25.34
N PHE A 183 -10.33 16.11 25.03
CA PHE A 183 -9.33 15.65 25.98
C PHE A 183 -8.53 16.78 26.58
N LEU A 184 -8.02 17.70 25.73
CA LEU A 184 -7.27 18.87 26.18
C LEU A 184 -8.14 19.77 27.06
N LYS A 185 -9.39 20.00 26.71
CA LYS A 185 -10.32 20.79 27.52
C LYS A 185 -10.52 20.18 28.91
N ARG A 186 -10.75 18.87 28.97
CA ARG A 186 -10.88 18.16 30.26
C ARG A 186 -9.59 18.22 31.07
N TYR A 187 -8.46 18.11 30.44
CA TYR A 187 -7.15 18.23 31.10
C TYR A 187 -6.94 19.62 31.70
N TYR A 188 -7.23 20.67 30.95
CA TYR A 188 -7.12 22.04 31.46
C TYR A 188 -8.15 22.32 32.57
N ASP A 189 -9.36 21.84 32.46
CA ASP A 189 -10.38 21.98 33.51
C ASP A 189 -9.95 21.26 34.80
N TYR A 190 -9.41 20.06 34.70
CA TYR A 190 -8.85 19.32 35.82
C TYR A 190 -7.70 20.09 36.50
N LYS A 191 -6.82 20.64 35.71
CA LYS A 191 -5.67 21.44 36.22
C LYS A 191 -6.13 22.70 36.93
N ALA A 192 -7.12 23.39 36.39
CA ALA A 192 -7.72 24.58 37.02
C ALA A 192 -8.38 24.23 38.35
N VAL A 193 -9.14 23.13 38.43
CA VAL A 193 -9.76 22.65 39.67
C VAL A 193 -8.70 22.29 40.71
N SER A 194 -7.62 21.61 40.27
CA SER A 194 -6.50 21.26 41.17
C SER A 194 -5.84 22.49 41.79
N TYR A 195 -5.59 23.55 41.01
CA TYR A 195 -5.06 24.82 41.54
C TYR A 195 -6.02 25.52 42.51
N THR A 196 -7.30 25.50 42.22
CA THR A 196 -8.31 26.08 43.11
C THR A 196 -8.34 25.34 44.45
N HIS A 197 -8.23 24.01 44.41
CA HIS A 197 -8.22 23.17 45.61
C HIS A 197 -6.97 23.39 46.46
N LEU A 198 -5.81 23.53 45.85
CA LEU A 198 -4.56 23.87 46.52
C LEU A 198 -4.63 25.25 47.20
N ARG A 199 -5.19 26.28 46.55
CA ARG A 199 -5.38 27.60 47.14
C ARG A 199 -6.33 27.57 48.35
N ALA A 200 -7.34 26.76 48.31
CA ALA A 200 -8.26 26.61 49.46
C ALA A 200 -7.57 26.02 50.69
N HIS A 201 -6.54 25.19 50.51
CA HIS A 201 -5.75 24.63 51.62
C HIS A 201 -4.69 25.61 52.18
N GLU A 202 -4.27 26.60 51.42
CA GLU A 202 -3.29 27.61 51.90
C GLU A 202 -3.91 28.75 52.71
N THR A 203 -5.21 28.87 52.65
CA THR A 203 -5.98 29.83 53.50
C THR A 203 -6.62 29.16 54.68
#